data_0f328214d9213282873533a18c520ae3
#
_entry.id   0f328214d9213282873533a18c520ae3
#
_cell.length_a   1.000
_cell.length_b   1.000
_cell.length_c   1.000
_cell.angle_alpha   90.00
_cell.angle_beta   90.00
_cell.angle_gamma   90.00
#
_symmetry.space_group_name_H-M   'P 1'
#
loop_
_entity.id
_entity.type
_entity.pdbx_description
1 polymer ?
#
loop_
_entity_poly.entity_id
_entity_poly.type
_entity_poly.pdbx_seq_one_letter_code
_entity_poly.pdbx_strand_id
1 'polypeptide(L)'
;MLDRLIKESGEYKSFVTRERDNLSHAYLVLGADTAVRQIYIKMLAENILCGEKGCGECRVCQKVWAESHPDIKVLNKEEKVKVDDIEKFIDDVYLKPWESDIKLYFIDKAENLNPAVQNKLLKIYEEPPKSVVIFLLAGSQGMLLPTIVSRAKKIYLPSFSPKQIYDELVGEGYPARTAETASALSGGRFDRAYLFASDEGHSALYEACFDTLLKCKTSKDIPLFTGKAMFSKENLPATLDILEVILYDVMGIVSGSGNPLAAHNREYDLREISKGFSPGGAAMALLSLNKARRMLASYVSAAGIADTILFEILEAKYKWQ
;
A
#
# COMPACT_ATOMS: atom_id res chain seq x y z
N MET A 1 -13.34 0.26 13.60
CA MET A 1 -14.04 -0.80 12.85
C MET A 1 -13.11 -1.60 11.93
N LEU A 2 -12.09 -1.00 11.30
CA LEU A 2 -11.12 -1.69 10.45
C LEU A 2 -10.37 -2.83 11.19
N ASP A 3 -10.06 -2.65 12.49
CA ASP A 3 -9.51 -3.71 13.35
C ASP A 3 -10.37 -4.98 13.41
N ARG A 4 -11.70 -4.82 13.41
CA ARG A 4 -12.64 -5.94 13.35
C ARG A 4 -12.53 -6.70 12.02
N LEU A 5 -12.51 -5.99 10.91
CA LEU A 5 -12.36 -6.61 9.58
C LEU A 5 -11.04 -7.39 9.48
N ILE A 6 -9.95 -6.83 10.02
CA ILE A 6 -8.67 -7.52 10.08
C ILE A 6 -8.75 -8.77 10.97
N LYS A 7 -9.37 -8.68 12.15
CA LYS A 7 -9.57 -9.84 13.07
C LYS A 7 -10.36 -10.97 12.42
N GLU A 8 -11.30 -10.64 11.57
CA GLU A 8 -12.14 -11.61 10.86
C GLU A 8 -11.43 -12.24 9.65
N SER A 9 -10.31 -11.66 9.17
CA SER A 9 -9.56 -12.16 8.02
C SER A 9 -8.90 -13.53 8.28
N GLY A 10 -8.75 -14.31 7.21
CA GLY A 10 -8.09 -15.62 7.29
C GLY A 10 -6.60 -15.51 7.62
N GLU A 11 -5.96 -14.44 7.12
CA GLU A 11 -4.55 -14.15 7.30
C GLU A 11 -4.22 -13.89 8.78
N TYR A 12 -5.01 -13.04 9.44
CA TYR A 12 -4.83 -12.75 10.86
C TYR A 12 -5.15 -13.97 11.74
N LYS A 13 -6.25 -14.66 11.49
CA LYS A 13 -6.62 -15.89 12.19
C LYS A 13 -5.54 -16.97 12.07
N SER A 14 -4.95 -17.11 10.88
CA SER A 14 -3.85 -18.05 10.64
C SER A 14 -2.62 -17.71 11.49
N PHE A 15 -2.26 -16.42 11.61
CA PHE A 15 -1.18 -15.98 12.47
C PHE A 15 -1.46 -16.32 13.94
N VAL A 16 -2.61 -15.88 14.47
CA VAL A 16 -3.00 -16.12 15.87
C VAL A 16 -3.00 -17.61 16.24
N THR A 17 -3.42 -18.46 15.32
CA THR A 17 -3.54 -19.91 15.58
C THR A 17 -2.22 -20.65 15.48
N ARG A 18 -1.33 -20.25 14.56
CA ARG A 18 -0.12 -21.04 14.24
C ARG A 18 1.16 -20.50 14.86
N GLU A 19 1.25 -19.18 15.05
CA GLU A 19 2.52 -18.51 15.35
C GLU A 19 2.71 -18.18 16.82
N ARG A 20 1.62 -17.93 17.55
CA ARG A 20 1.71 -17.42 18.91
C ARG A 20 2.53 -18.27 19.86
N ASP A 21 2.32 -19.59 19.81
CA ASP A 21 2.99 -20.52 20.72
C ASP A 21 4.37 -20.97 20.19
N ASN A 22 4.71 -20.56 18.97
CA ASN A 22 5.99 -20.86 18.32
C ASN A 22 6.44 -19.70 17.43
N LEU A 23 6.67 -18.55 18.05
CA LEU A 23 7.10 -17.33 17.36
C LEU A 23 8.43 -17.53 16.65
N SER A 24 8.47 -17.19 15.37
CA SER A 24 9.73 -16.99 14.65
C SER A 24 10.36 -15.67 15.13
N HIS A 25 11.66 -15.57 15.05
CA HIS A 25 12.38 -14.33 15.36
C HIS A 25 12.26 -13.27 14.27
N ALA A 26 11.87 -13.64 13.03
CA ALA A 26 11.84 -12.75 11.89
C ALA A 26 10.60 -12.99 11.02
N TYR A 27 9.85 -11.93 10.77
CA TYR A 27 8.68 -11.93 9.89
C TYR A 27 8.81 -10.88 8.79
N LEU A 28 8.25 -11.19 7.63
CA LEU A 28 8.05 -10.25 6.52
C LEU A 28 6.55 -10.12 6.26
N VAL A 29 5.99 -8.98 6.65
CA VAL A 29 4.57 -8.64 6.46
C VAL A 29 4.44 -7.91 5.11
N LEU A 30 3.70 -8.50 4.20
CA LEU A 30 3.53 -8.04 2.83
C LEU A 30 2.12 -7.51 2.58
N GLY A 31 2.03 -6.27 2.14
CA GLY A 31 0.78 -5.61 1.75
C GLY A 31 0.97 -4.12 1.57
N ALA A 32 0.39 -3.57 0.50
CA ALA A 32 0.60 -2.17 0.11
C ALA A 32 -0.23 -1.18 0.93
N ASP A 33 -1.30 -1.63 1.60
CA ASP A 33 -2.22 -0.78 2.36
C ASP A 33 -1.58 -0.29 3.66
N THR A 34 -1.25 1.00 3.71
CA THR A 34 -0.59 1.62 4.86
C THR A 34 -1.53 1.76 6.06
N ALA A 35 -2.82 1.97 5.86
CA ALA A 35 -3.80 2.06 6.95
C ALA A 35 -3.95 0.69 7.65
N VAL A 36 -4.06 -0.37 6.85
CA VAL A 36 -4.11 -1.74 7.38
C VAL A 36 -2.80 -2.09 8.10
N ARG A 37 -1.63 -1.75 7.55
CA ARG A 37 -0.33 -2.01 8.20
C ARG A 37 -0.24 -1.40 9.59
N GLN A 38 -0.66 -0.14 9.77
CA GLN A 38 -0.60 0.56 11.06
C GLN A 38 -1.44 -0.15 12.14
N ILE A 39 -2.64 -0.60 11.76
CA ILE A 39 -3.51 -1.34 12.68
C ILE A 39 -2.95 -2.75 12.92
N TYR A 40 -2.44 -3.40 11.87
CA TYR A 40 -1.89 -4.75 11.96
C TYR A 40 -0.69 -4.83 12.91
N ILE A 41 0.19 -3.82 12.92
CA ILE A 41 1.28 -3.69 13.89
C ILE A 41 0.75 -3.76 15.32
N LYS A 42 -0.27 -2.96 15.65
CA LYS A 42 -0.88 -2.94 16.99
C LYS A 42 -1.52 -4.27 17.35
N MET A 43 -2.21 -4.87 16.41
CA MET A 43 -2.88 -6.17 16.61
C MET A 43 -1.89 -7.32 16.78
N LEU A 44 -0.77 -7.34 16.04
CA LEU A 44 0.30 -8.30 16.26
C LEU A 44 0.92 -8.12 17.65
N ALA A 45 1.22 -6.87 18.02
CA ALA A 45 1.83 -6.55 19.30
C ALA A 45 0.92 -6.94 20.47
N GLU A 46 -0.38 -6.59 20.43
CA GLU A 46 -1.31 -6.99 21.49
C GLU A 46 -1.49 -8.49 21.57
N ASN A 47 -1.52 -9.20 20.43
CA ASN A 47 -1.66 -10.64 20.41
C ASN A 47 -0.45 -11.35 21.04
N ILE A 48 0.77 -10.85 20.79
CA ILE A 48 2.00 -11.45 21.29
C ILE A 48 2.22 -11.12 22.76
N LEU A 49 2.02 -9.88 23.16
CA LEU A 49 2.37 -9.41 24.52
C LEU A 49 1.25 -9.58 25.56
N CYS A 50 0.00 -9.61 25.13
CA CYS A 50 -1.12 -9.82 26.03
C CYS A 50 -1.31 -11.31 26.36
N GLY A 51 -1.34 -11.66 27.65
CA GLY A 51 -1.58 -13.03 28.11
C GLY A 51 -2.87 -13.66 27.57
N GLU A 52 -3.90 -12.84 27.28
CA GLU A 52 -5.20 -13.23 26.78
C GLU A 52 -5.43 -12.97 25.29
N LYS A 53 -4.34 -12.98 24.49
CA LYS A 53 -4.41 -12.91 23.02
C LYS A 53 -5.00 -11.61 22.46
N GLY A 54 -4.74 -10.48 23.13
CA GLY A 54 -5.28 -9.20 22.70
C GLY A 54 -6.72 -8.98 23.21
N CYS A 55 -6.89 -8.96 24.54
CA CYS A 55 -8.20 -8.73 25.18
C CYS A 55 -8.75 -7.31 24.94
N GLY A 56 -7.89 -6.34 24.56
CA GLY A 56 -8.28 -4.93 24.35
C GLY A 56 -8.39 -4.09 25.64
N GLU A 57 -8.49 -4.70 26.81
CA GLU A 57 -8.83 -4.00 28.06
C GLU A 57 -7.68 -3.92 29.06
N CYS A 58 -6.72 -4.85 29.04
CA CYS A 58 -5.61 -4.89 29.98
C CYS A 58 -4.61 -3.76 29.73
N ARG A 59 -3.78 -3.49 30.75
CA ARG A 59 -2.75 -2.44 30.69
C ARG A 59 -1.79 -2.58 29.49
N VAL A 60 -1.46 -3.81 29.09
CA VAL A 60 -0.62 -4.07 27.92
C VAL A 60 -1.34 -3.62 26.64
N CYS A 61 -2.57 -4.05 26.41
CA CYS A 61 -3.34 -3.65 25.24
C CYS A 61 -3.54 -2.13 25.18
N GLN A 62 -3.87 -1.48 26.31
CA GLN A 62 -4.00 -0.03 26.38
C GLN A 62 -2.69 0.69 25.97
N LYS A 63 -1.53 0.22 26.47
CA LYS A 63 -0.22 0.78 26.09
C LYS A 63 0.11 0.55 24.61
N VAL A 64 -0.23 -0.63 24.05
CA VAL A 64 -0.04 -0.93 22.64
C VAL A 64 -0.82 0.05 21.76
N TRP A 65 -2.11 0.23 22.06
CA TRP A 65 -2.96 1.14 21.29
C TRP A 65 -2.60 2.62 21.47
N ALA A 66 -2.10 2.99 22.63
CA ALA A 66 -1.56 4.33 22.93
C ALA A 66 -0.12 4.54 22.41
N GLU A 67 0.49 3.54 21.75
CA GLU A 67 1.88 3.58 21.24
C GLU A 67 2.93 3.92 22.31
N SER A 68 2.67 3.53 23.55
CA SER A 68 3.48 3.86 24.74
C SER A 68 4.13 2.65 25.41
N HIS A 69 4.07 1.46 24.81
CA HIS A 69 4.68 0.26 25.37
C HIS A 69 6.20 0.28 25.17
N PRO A 70 7.04 0.19 26.24
CA PRO A 70 8.49 0.36 26.13
C PRO A 70 9.19 -0.72 25.29
N ASP A 71 8.64 -1.94 25.25
CA ASP A 71 9.21 -3.07 24.51
C ASP A 71 8.70 -3.16 23.07
N ILE A 72 8.04 -2.12 22.56
CA ILE A 72 7.63 -2.01 21.17
C ILE A 72 8.34 -0.83 20.53
N LYS A 73 9.02 -1.08 19.42
CA LYS A 73 9.67 -0.05 18.61
C LYS A 73 9.16 -0.11 17.17
N VAL A 74 8.68 1.02 16.66
CA VAL A 74 8.25 1.17 15.27
C VAL A 74 9.20 2.13 14.57
N LEU A 75 9.93 1.64 13.57
CA LEU A 75 10.87 2.41 12.77
C LEU A 75 10.27 2.72 11.40
N ASN A 76 10.71 3.82 10.77
CA ASN A 76 10.30 4.25 9.43
C ASN A 76 8.80 4.56 9.28
N LYS A 77 8.14 4.93 10.38
CA LYS A 77 6.71 5.26 10.36
C LYS A 77 6.42 6.50 9.51
N GLU A 78 7.18 7.57 9.72
CA GLU A 78 6.97 8.88 9.08
C GLU A 78 8.16 9.34 8.25
N GLU A 79 9.39 9.10 8.70
CA GLU A 79 10.62 9.54 8.05
C GLU A 79 11.42 8.37 7.47
N LYS A 80 12.32 8.67 6.53
CA LYS A 80 13.27 7.67 6.02
C LYS A 80 14.25 7.29 7.14
N VAL A 81 14.38 5.99 7.39
CA VAL A 81 15.36 5.46 8.34
C VAL A 81 16.76 5.85 7.91
N LYS A 82 17.49 6.55 8.78
CA LYS A 82 18.90 6.85 8.62
C LYS A 82 19.76 5.67 9.09
N VAL A 83 21.01 5.63 8.67
CA VAL A 83 21.96 4.58 9.11
C VAL A 83 22.11 4.59 10.63
N ASP A 84 22.15 5.79 11.24
CA ASP A 84 22.29 5.98 12.69
C ASP A 84 21.10 5.42 13.47
N ASP A 85 19.89 5.46 12.90
CA ASP A 85 18.70 4.89 13.55
C ASP A 85 18.76 3.38 13.60
N ILE A 86 19.33 2.76 12.56
CA ILE A 86 19.59 1.31 12.53
C ILE A 86 20.72 0.93 13.50
N GLU A 87 21.73 1.74 13.66
CA GLU A 87 22.79 1.48 14.65
C GLU A 87 22.23 1.50 16.07
N LYS A 88 21.45 2.52 16.42
CA LYS A 88 20.73 2.58 17.71
C LYS A 88 19.79 1.39 17.91
N PHE A 89 19.10 0.98 16.85
CA PHE A 89 18.24 -0.20 16.87
C PHE A 89 19.05 -1.48 17.15
N ILE A 90 20.20 -1.66 16.48
CA ILE A 90 21.09 -2.82 16.68
C ILE A 90 21.56 -2.88 18.13
N ASP A 91 21.98 -1.75 18.71
CA ASP A 91 22.41 -1.67 20.11
C ASP A 91 21.26 -2.01 21.08
N ASP A 92 20.05 -1.48 20.82
CA ASP A 92 18.87 -1.72 21.66
C ASP A 92 18.38 -3.18 21.60
N VAL A 93 18.57 -3.88 20.48
CA VAL A 93 18.15 -5.28 20.30
C VAL A 93 18.79 -6.20 21.35
N TYR A 94 20.03 -5.94 21.76
CA TYR A 94 20.74 -6.78 22.74
C TYR A 94 20.42 -6.43 24.20
N LEU A 95 19.65 -5.37 24.46
CA LEU A 95 19.20 -5.02 25.80
C LEU A 95 17.99 -5.88 26.20
N LYS A 96 17.88 -6.20 27.49
CA LYS A 96 16.71 -6.94 27.99
C LYS A 96 15.42 -6.13 27.86
N PRO A 97 14.26 -6.79 27.64
CA PRO A 97 12.95 -6.14 27.72
C PRO A 97 12.73 -5.47 29.09
N TRP A 98 11.88 -4.44 29.11
CA TRP A 98 11.57 -3.66 30.31
C TRP A 98 10.38 -4.20 31.11
N GLU A 99 9.27 -4.52 30.42
CA GLU A 99 8.00 -4.91 31.03
C GLU A 99 7.52 -6.30 30.57
N SER A 100 7.99 -6.76 29.43
CA SER A 100 7.58 -8.02 28.78
C SER A 100 8.73 -9.02 28.76
N ASP A 101 8.44 -10.27 28.37
CA ASP A 101 9.46 -11.30 28.09
C ASP A 101 10.11 -11.11 26.72
N ILE A 102 9.48 -10.35 25.83
CA ILE A 102 9.85 -10.19 24.41
C ILE A 102 9.80 -8.72 24.00
N LYS A 103 10.80 -8.28 23.25
CA LYS A 103 10.80 -7.01 22.52
C LYS A 103 10.31 -7.21 21.09
N LEU A 104 9.45 -6.32 20.62
CA LEU A 104 8.90 -6.30 19.28
C LEU A 104 9.43 -5.10 18.48
N TYR A 105 10.00 -5.37 17.35
CA TYR A 105 10.49 -4.36 16.42
C TYR A 105 9.71 -4.43 15.12
N PHE A 106 9.11 -3.32 14.73
CA PHE A 106 8.41 -3.15 13.48
C PHE A 106 9.16 -2.14 12.62
N ILE A 107 9.61 -2.55 11.44
CA ILE A 107 10.26 -1.67 10.46
C ILE A 107 9.31 -1.52 9.30
N ASP A 108 8.57 -0.41 9.26
CA ASP A 108 7.60 -0.13 8.18
C ASP A 108 8.33 0.38 6.92
N LYS A 109 7.69 0.26 5.78
CA LYS A 109 8.24 0.66 4.47
C LYS A 109 9.66 0.10 4.25
N ALA A 110 9.86 -1.17 4.60
CA ALA A 110 11.16 -1.83 4.53
C ALA A 110 11.74 -1.85 3.11
N GLU A 111 10.89 -1.74 2.08
CA GLU A 111 11.29 -1.56 0.67
C GLU A 111 12.09 -0.28 0.42
N ASN A 112 12.01 0.72 1.30
CA ASN A 112 12.75 1.98 1.21
C ASN A 112 14.14 1.92 1.87
N LEU A 113 14.47 0.83 2.56
CA LEU A 113 15.78 0.63 3.17
C LEU A 113 16.85 0.43 2.08
N ASN A 114 17.93 1.19 2.16
CA ASN A 114 19.04 0.98 1.24
C ASN A 114 19.74 -0.37 1.49
N PRO A 115 20.46 -0.94 0.50
CA PRO A 115 21.11 -2.24 0.64
C PRO A 115 22.11 -2.33 1.81
N ALA A 116 22.78 -1.24 2.17
CA ALA A 116 23.72 -1.23 3.29
C ALA A 116 23.00 -1.44 4.64
N VAL A 117 21.85 -0.77 4.83
CA VAL A 117 20.99 -0.95 5.99
C VAL A 117 20.41 -2.37 6.02
N GLN A 118 19.91 -2.87 4.89
CA GLN A 118 19.41 -4.24 4.80
C GLN A 118 20.48 -5.27 5.17
N ASN A 119 21.72 -5.08 4.72
CA ASN A 119 22.84 -5.97 5.08
C ASN A 119 23.19 -5.92 6.59
N LYS A 120 23.10 -4.75 7.24
CA LYS A 120 23.28 -4.66 8.70
C LYS A 120 22.23 -5.46 9.46
N LEU A 121 20.99 -5.50 8.98
CA LEU A 121 19.92 -6.28 9.58
C LEU A 121 20.13 -7.80 9.46
N LEU A 122 20.85 -8.27 8.44
CA LEU A 122 21.09 -9.71 8.24
C LEU A 122 21.75 -10.38 9.46
N LYS A 123 22.67 -9.70 10.14
CA LYS A 123 23.33 -10.25 11.33
C LYS A 123 22.33 -10.60 12.44
N ILE A 124 21.34 -9.71 12.67
CA ILE A 124 20.31 -9.95 13.68
C ILE A 124 19.33 -11.02 13.22
N TYR A 125 19.08 -11.11 11.90
CA TYR A 125 18.23 -12.14 11.31
C TYR A 125 18.84 -13.54 11.39
N GLU A 126 20.17 -13.64 11.40
CA GLU A 126 20.90 -14.91 11.48
C GLU A 126 21.08 -15.38 12.93
N GLU A 127 21.37 -14.45 13.85
CA GLU A 127 21.64 -14.74 15.25
C GLU A 127 20.86 -13.78 16.18
N PRO A 128 19.51 -13.87 16.20
CA PRO A 128 18.70 -12.98 17.01
C PRO A 128 18.78 -13.33 18.50
N PRO A 129 18.74 -12.33 19.41
CA PRO A 129 18.50 -12.60 20.82
C PRO A 129 17.16 -13.32 21.03
N LYS A 130 17.11 -14.26 21.96
CA LYS A 130 15.89 -15.08 22.23
C LYS A 130 14.65 -14.28 22.61
N SER A 131 14.85 -13.07 23.16
CA SER A 131 13.78 -12.17 23.59
C SER A 131 13.38 -11.11 22.54
N VAL A 132 13.69 -11.34 21.25
CA VAL A 132 13.45 -10.34 20.20
C VAL A 132 12.70 -10.96 19.03
N VAL A 133 11.68 -10.25 18.55
CA VAL A 133 10.97 -10.57 17.30
C VAL A 133 10.96 -9.33 16.41
N ILE A 134 11.35 -9.51 15.15
CA ILE A 134 11.47 -8.45 14.17
C ILE A 134 10.44 -8.65 13.07
N PHE A 135 9.64 -7.63 12.80
CA PHE A 135 8.69 -7.56 11.70
C PHE A 135 9.16 -6.53 10.69
N LEU A 136 9.51 -6.96 9.49
CA LEU A 136 9.64 -6.05 8.34
C LEU A 136 8.29 -5.95 7.65
N LEU A 137 7.81 -4.73 7.41
CA LEU A 137 6.56 -4.49 6.70
C LEU A 137 6.89 -3.80 5.37
N ALA A 138 6.40 -4.38 4.27
CA ALA A 138 6.67 -3.90 2.92
C ALA A 138 5.45 -3.98 2.03
N GLY A 139 5.33 -3.05 1.08
CA GLY A 139 4.30 -3.11 0.04
C GLY A 139 4.54 -4.28 -0.91
N SER A 140 5.80 -4.59 -1.21
CA SER A 140 6.22 -5.72 -2.01
C SER A 140 7.62 -6.20 -1.61
N GLN A 141 7.94 -7.45 -1.95
CA GLN A 141 9.26 -8.01 -1.65
C GLN A 141 10.35 -7.64 -2.69
N GLY A 142 9.99 -7.03 -3.83
CA GLY A 142 10.90 -6.84 -4.96
C GLY A 142 12.10 -5.90 -4.72
N MET A 143 12.01 -5.04 -3.70
CA MET A 143 13.08 -4.12 -3.31
C MET A 143 13.90 -4.62 -2.11
N LEU A 144 13.55 -5.78 -1.56
CA LEU A 144 14.27 -6.38 -0.45
C LEU A 144 15.33 -7.37 -0.96
N LEU A 145 16.43 -7.48 -0.22
CA LEU A 145 17.47 -8.45 -0.54
C LEU A 145 16.91 -9.88 -0.45
N PRO A 146 17.19 -10.75 -1.43
CA PRO A 146 16.75 -12.14 -1.40
C PRO A 146 17.16 -12.88 -0.11
N THR A 147 18.27 -12.50 0.48
CA THR A 147 18.79 -13.05 1.74
C THR A 147 17.89 -12.72 2.94
N ILE A 148 17.27 -11.54 2.99
CA ILE A 148 16.25 -11.18 3.99
C ILE A 148 14.98 -11.98 3.75
N VAL A 149 14.50 -11.96 2.50
CA VAL A 149 13.23 -12.60 2.09
C VAL A 149 13.24 -14.11 2.37
N SER A 150 14.39 -14.77 2.22
CA SER A 150 14.53 -16.22 2.46
C SER A 150 14.56 -16.61 3.94
N ARG A 151 14.90 -15.68 4.84
CA ARG A 151 15.02 -15.95 6.29
C ARG A 151 13.79 -15.51 7.08
N ALA A 152 12.97 -14.65 6.53
CA ALA A 152 11.76 -14.15 7.18
C ALA A 152 10.55 -15.04 6.89
N LYS A 153 9.74 -15.30 7.93
CA LYS A 153 8.45 -15.95 7.76
C LYS A 153 7.45 -14.96 7.19
N LYS A 154 6.82 -15.31 6.07
CA LYS A 154 5.93 -14.39 5.35
C LYS A 154 4.53 -14.38 5.95
N ILE A 155 4.00 -13.18 6.13
CA ILE A 155 2.61 -12.88 6.47
C ILE A 155 2.09 -11.96 5.38
N TYR A 156 0.92 -12.26 4.85
CA TYR A 156 0.25 -11.39 3.88
C TYR A 156 -0.84 -10.59 4.59
N LEU A 157 -0.95 -9.31 4.27
CA LEU A 157 -2.07 -8.51 4.75
C LEU A 157 -3.35 -8.88 3.99
N PRO A 158 -4.52 -8.83 4.64
CA PRO A 158 -5.78 -9.05 3.97
C PRO A 158 -6.06 -7.96 2.93
N SER A 159 -6.78 -8.32 1.89
CA SER A 159 -7.43 -7.40 0.96
C SER A 159 -8.92 -7.38 1.23
N PHE A 160 -9.58 -6.25 0.93
CA PHE A 160 -10.99 -6.04 1.27
C PHE A 160 -11.80 -5.81 0.00
N SER A 161 -13.04 -6.29 0.02
CA SER A 161 -13.98 -6.02 -1.06
C SER A 161 -14.42 -4.54 -1.05
N PRO A 162 -14.81 -3.98 -2.20
CA PRO A 162 -15.37 -2.62 -2.25
C PRO A 162 -16.53 -2.42 -1.28
N LYS A 163 -17.36 -3.46 -1.08
CA LYS A 163 -18.47 -3.41 -0.12
C LYS A 163 -17.99 -3.24 1.32
N GLN A 164 -16.96 -4.00 1.74
CA GLN A 164 -16.42 -3.86 3.11
C GLN A 164 -15.84 -2.47 3.35
N ILE A 165 -15.16 -1.91 2.34
CA ILE A 165 -14.60 -0.56 2.41
C ILE A 165 -15.72 0.48 2.44
N TYR A 166 -16.76 0.32 1.62
CA TYR A 166 -17.94 1.19 1.63
C TYR A 166 -18.62 1.20 3.01
N ASP A 167 -18.92 0.01 3.55
CA ASP A 167 -19.59 -0.13 4.85
C ASP A 167 -18.76 0.52 5.98
N GLU A 168 -17.43 0.42 5.91
CA GLU A 168 -16.52 1.04 6.88
C GLU A 168 -16.54 2.57 6.77
N LEU A 169 -16.41 3.13 5.56
CA LEU A 169 -16.43 4.58 5.32
C LEU A 169 -17.76 5.21 5.76
N VAL A 170 -18.89 4.56 5.44
CA VAL A 170 -20.22 5.01 5.90
C VAL A 170 -20.31 4.95 7.42
N GLY A 171 -19.80 3.90 8.04
CA GLY A 171 -19.73 3.73 9.50
C GLY A 171 -18.90 4.82 10.20
N GLU A 172 -17.91 5.37 9.52
CA GLU A 172 -17.06 6.49 9.98
C GLU A 172 -17.68 7.87 9.70
N GLY A 173 -18.84 7.93 9.02
CA GLY A 173 -19.59 9.16 8.79
C GLY A 173 -19.36 9.82 7.44
N TYR A 174 -18.65 9.17 6.51
CA TYR A 174 -18.53 9.69 5.15
C TYR A 174 -19.88 9.61 4.40
N PRO A 175 -20.21 10.60 3.54
CA PRO A 175 -21.43 10.56 2.74
C PRO A 175 -21.46 9.31 1.84
N ALA A 176 -22.62 8.66 1.72
CA ALA A 176 -22.77 7.40 0.98
C ALA A 176 -22.24 7.49 -0.47
N ARG A 177 -22.50 8.61 -1.17
CA ARG A 177 -22.00 8.83 -2.54
C ARG A 177 -20.46 8.91 -2.59
N THR A 178 -19.85 9.57 -1.62
CA THR A 178 -18.38 9.66 -1.49
C THR A 178 -17.78 8.30 -1.18
N ALA A 179 -18.39 7.58 -0.22
CA ALA A 179 -17.96 6.23 0.17
C ALA A 179 -18.05 5.23 -0.99
N GLU A 180 -19.11 5.32 -1.82
CA GLU A 180 -19.30 4.48 -3.00
C GLU A 180 -18.17 4.69 -4.02
N THR A 181 -17.90 5.94 -4.38
CA THR A 181 -16.82 6.26 -5.33
C THR A 181 -15.45 5.89 -4.75
N ALA A 182 -15.17 6.27 -3.50
CA ALA A 182 -13.89 5.99 -2.85
C ALA A 182 -13.62 4.48 -2.71
N SER A 183 -14.63 3.69 -2.32
CA SER A 183 -14.50 2.23 -2.21
C SER A 183 -14.24 1.57 -3.56
N ALA A 184 -14.93 2.00 -4.61
CA ALA A 184 -14.73 1.50 -5.96
C ALA A 184 -13.30 1.79 -6.48
N LEU A 185 -12.80 3.01 -6.25
CA LEU A 185 -11.47 3.46 -6.69
C LEU A 185 -10.31 2.95 -5.82
N SER A 186 -10.61 2.44 -4.64
CA SER A 186 -9.59 2.01 -3.66
C SER A 186 -8.72 0.83 -4.14
N GLY A 187 -9.23 0.02 -5.06
CA GLY A 187 -8.59 -1.24 -5.45
C GLY A 187 -8.46 -2.22 -4.27
N GLY A 188 -9.40 -2.18 -3.32
CA GLY A 188 -9.38 -3.04 -2.12
C GLY A 188 -8.47 -2.53 -0.99
N ARG A 189 -8.05 -1.26 -1.03
CA ARG A 189 -7.12 -0.65 -0.07
C ARG A 189 -7.79 0.49 0.69
N PHE A 190 -7.72 0.43 2.02
CA PHE A 190 -8.26 1.46 2.89
C PHE A 190 -7.49 2.78 2.82
N ASP A 191 -6.17 2.76 2.71
CA ASP A 191 -5.37 3.99 2.59
C ASP A 191 -5.76 4.82 1.36
N ARG A 192 -6.04 4.16 0.23
CA ARG A 192 -6.57 4.82 -0.96
C ARG A 192 -8.02 5.27 -0.77
N ALA A 193 -8.85 4.44 -0.15
CA ALA A 193 -10.24 4.80 0.10
C ALA A 193 -10.35 6.06 0.97
N TYR A 194 -9.59 6.13 2.05
CA TYR A 194 -9.52 7.32 2.90
C TYR A 194 -9.03 8.55 2.14
N LEU A 195 -8.00 8.38 1.31
CA LEU A 195 -7.49 9.46 0.48
C LEU A 195 -8.58 10.03 -0.45
N PHE A 196 -9.33 9.15 -1.12
CA PHE A 196 -10.41 9.57 -2.01
C PHE A 196 -11.64 10.12 -1.28
N ALA A 197 -11.89 9.68 -0.06
CA ALA A 197 -13.06 10.12 0.73
C ALA A 197 -12.83 11.44 1.48
N SER A 198 -11.59 11.77 1.82
CA SER A 198 -11.25 12.90 2.70
C SER A 198 -11.09 14.25 1.99
N ASP A 199 -10.92 14.27 0.66
CA ASP A 199 -10.59 15.48 -0.08
C ASP A 199 -11.41 15.64 -1.36
N GLU A 200 -12.14 16.75 -1.48
CA GLU A 200 -12.86 17.14 -2.72
C GLU A 200 -11.89 17.29 -3.92
N GLY A 201 -10.63 17.60 -3.68
CA GLY A 201 -9.57 17.66 -4.69
C GLY A 201 -9.38 16.35 -5.45
N HIS A 202 -9.58 15.19 -4.78
CA HIS A 202 -9.49 13.90 -5.45
C HIS A 202 -10.63 13.63 -6.43
N SER A 203 -11.83 14.16 -6.17
CA SER A 203 -12.93 14.12 -7.15
C SER A 203 -12.56 14.91 -8.42
N ALA A 204 -11.93 16.07 -8.26
CA ALA A 204 -11.45 16.87 -9.41
C ALA A 204 -10.31 16.16 -10.17
N LEU A 205 -9.40 15.47 -9.48
CA LEU A 205 -8.37 14.66 -10.11
C LEU A 205 -8.96 13.49 -10.91
N TYR A 206 -9.99 12.83 -10.36
CA TYR A 206 -10.71 11.76 -11.04
C TYR A 206 -11.32 12.22 -12.35
N GLU A 207 -12.06 13.34 -12.33
CA GLU A 207 -12.62 13.94 -13.53
C GLU A 207 -11.52 14.34 -14.53
N ALA A 208 -10.43 14.92 -14.07
CA ALA A 208 -9.31 15.33 -14.91
C ALA A 208 -8.61 14.11 -15.59
N CYS A 209 -8.55 12.97 -14.93
CA CYS A 209 -8.01 11.73 -15.51
C CYS A 209 -8.89 11.23 -16.66
N PHE A 210 -10.21 11.14 -16.46
CA PHE A 210 -11.15 10.77 -17.52
C PHE A 210 -11.07 11.75 -18.70
N ASP A 211 -11.13 13.05 -18.43
CA ASP A 211 -11.00 14.09 -19.44
C ASP A 211 -9.72 13.94 -20.27
N THR A 212 -8.62 13.63 -19.62
CA THR A 212 -7.32 13.45 -20.27
C THR A 212 -7.34 12.23 -21.19
N LEU A 213 -7.81 11.07 -20.71
CA LEU A 213 -7.88 9.85 -21.52
C LEU A 213 -8.84 9.94 -22.69
N LEU A 214 -9.93 10.70 -22.55
CA LEU A 214 -10.93 10.94 -23.62
C LEU A 214 -10.44 11.93 -24.69
N LYS A 215 -9.75 13.01 -24.28
CA LYS A 215 -9.41 14.14 -25.14
C LYS A 215 -7.98 14.09 -25.70
N CYS A 216 -7.03 13.47 -24.99
CA CYS A 216 -5.67 13.27 -25.48
C CYS A 216 -5.64 12.12 -26.49
N LYS A 217 -5.73 12.46 -27.78
CA LYS A 217 -5.82 11.47 -28.88
C LYS A 217 -4.56 11.36 -29.71
N THR A 218 -3.73 12.40 -29.72
CA THR A 218 -2.51 12.47 -30.53
C THR A 218 -1.34 12.99 -29.71
N SER A 219 -0.11 12.76 -30.16
CA SER A 219 1.08 13.30 -29.51
C SER A 219 1.11 14.84 -29.44
N LYS A 220 0.38 15.52 -30.35
CA LYS A 220 0.25 16.99 -30.35
C LYS A 220 -0.60 17.49 -29.18
N ASP A 221 -1.44 16.65 -28.62
CA ASP A 221 -2.32 17.02 -27.50
C ASP A 221 -1.57 16.95 -26.15
N ILE A 222 -0.50 16.17 -26.06
CA ILE A 222 0.24 15.94 -24.82
C ILE A 222 0.59 17.24 -24.09
N PRO A 223 1.19 18.27 -24.73
CA PRO A 223 1.55 19.52 -24.05
C PRO A 223 0.34 20.26 -23.43
N LEU A 224 -0.89 20.04 -23.93
CA LEU A 224 -2.09 20.65 -23.39
C LEU A 224 -2.51 20.02 -22.05
N PHE A 225 -2.04 18.82 -21.74
CA PHE A 225 -2.40 18.06 -20.55
C PHE A 225 -1.28 18.02 -19.51
N THR A 226 -0.01 17.97 -19.91
CA THR A 226 1.14 17.81 -19.00
C THR A 226 1.29 18.98 -18.02
N GLY A 227 0.81 20.19 -18.37
CA GLY A 227 0.79 21.35 -17.47
C GLY A 227 -0.37 21.42 -16.50
N LYS A 228 -1.31 20.44 -16.53
CA LYS A 228 -2.47 20.45 -15.63
C LYS A 228 -2.10 20.10 -14.20
N ALA A 229 -2.90 20.57 -13.25
CA ALA A 229 -2.71 20.36 -11.81
C ALA A 229 -2.60 18.87 -11.40
N MET A 230 -3.26 17.96 -12.14
CA MET A 230 -3.17 16.52 -11.89
C MET A 230 -1.73 15.98 -12.01
N PHE A 231 -0.88 16.62 -12.81
CA PHE A 231 0.51 16.24 -12.97
C PHE A 231 1.47 17.10 -12.13
N SER A 232 0.97 17.84 -11.14
CA SER A 232 1.85 18.50 -10.16
C SER A 232 2.58 17.44 -9.31
N LYS A 233 3.71 17.82 -8.71
CA LYS A 233 4.48 16.92 -7.84
C LYS A 233 3.63 16.34 -6.69
N GLU A 234 2.70 17.12 -6.19
CA GLU A 234 1.81 16.76 -5.06
C GLU A 234 0.73 15.77 -5.50
N ASN A 235 0.09 16.03 -6.65
CA ASN A 235 -1.04 15.25 -7.13
C ASN A 235 -0.63 14.00 -7.94
N LEU A 236 0.60 13.94 -8.46
CA LEU A 236 1.05 12.88 -9.35
C LEU A 236 0.89 11.46 -8.74
N PRO A 237 1.19 11.20 -7.46
CA PRO A 237 0.95 9.87 -6.87
C PRO A 237 -0.53 9.45 -6.95
N ALA A 238 -1.46 10.33 -6.54
CA ALA A 238 -2.89 10.07 -6.60
C ALA A 238 -3.39 9.93 -8.05
N THR A 239 -2.88 10.75 -8.97
CA THR A 239 -3.18 10.66 -10.41
C THR A 239 -2.78 9.30 -10.98
N LEU A 240 -1.60 8.77 -10.62
CA LEU A 240 -1.16 7.43 -11.05
C LEU A 240 -2.08 6.33 -10.51
N ASP A 241 -2.54 6.46 -9.29
CA ASP A 241 -3.46 5.50 -8.68
C ASP A 241 -4.85 5.53 -9.36
N ILE A 242 -5.37 6.73 -9.69
CA ILE A 242 -6.62 6.88 -10.43
C ILE A 242 -6.51 6.30 -11.85
N LEU A 243 -5.44 6.65 -12.57
CA LEU A 243 -5.20 6.13 -13.93
C LEU A 243 -5.08 4.60 -13.93
N GLU A 244 -4.48 4.01 -12.90
CA GLU A 244 -4.38 2.56 -12.74
C GLU A 244 -5.77 1.93 -12.65
N VAL A 245 -6.67 2.44 -11.82
CA VAL A 245 -8.05 1.94 -11.70
C VAL A 245 -8.78 2.04 -13.03
N ILE A 246 -8.72 3.20 -13.70
CA ILE A 246 -9.37 3.40 -15.00
C ILE A 246 -8.84 2.41 -16.04
N LEU A 247 -7.51 2.22 -16.11
CA LEU A 247 -6.91 1.32 -17.09
C LEU A 247 -7.16 -0.17 -16.75
N TYR A 248 -7.34 -0.54 -15.48
CA TYR A 248 -7.81 -1.88 -15.10
C TYR A 248 -9.24 -2.12 -15.57
N ASP A 249 -10.14 -1.15 -15.43
CA ASP A 249 -11.50 -1.26 -15.96
C ASP A 249 -11.49 -1.37 -17.49
N VAL A 250 -10.67 -0.55 -18.16
CA VAL A 250 -10.45 -0.65 -19.62
C VAL A 250 -9.96 -2.05 -20.00
N MET A 251 -8.97 -2.59 -19.28
CA MET A 251 -8.49 -3.96 -19.50
C MET A 251 -9.61 -4.98 -19.33
N GLY A 252 -10.44 -4.86 -18.29
CA GLY A 252 -11.59 -5.73 -18.06
C GLY A 252 -12.58 -5.71 -19.22
N ILE A 253 -12.89 -4.52 -19.74
CA ILE A 253 -13.80 -4.35 -20.89
C ILE A 253 -13.23 -5.00 -22.16
N VAL A 254 -11.97 -4.70 -22.53
CA VAL A 254 -11.37 -5.21 -23.77
C VAL A 254 -11.06 -6.70 -23.71
N SER A 255 -10.87 -7.26 -22.52
CA SER A 255 -10.65 -8.71 -22.31
C SER A 255 -11.95 -9.50 -22.13
N GLY A 256 -13.11 -8.83 -22.02
CA GLY A 256 -14.40 -9.49 -21.82
C GLY A 256 -14.50 -10.22 -20.48
N SER A 257 -13.80 -9.74 -19.42
CA SER A 257 -13.71 -10.45 -18.14
C SER A 257 -15.04 -10.59 -17.39
N GLY A 258 -16.04 -9.75 -17.68
CA GLY A 258 -17.34 -9.73 -16.99
C GLY A 258 -17.26 -9.26 -15.52
N ASN A 259 -16.09 -8.83 -15.04
CA ASN A 259 -15.93 -8.32 -13.69
C ASN A 259 -16.64 -6.97 -13.53
N PRO A 260 -17.19 -6.67 -12.32
CA PRO A 260 -17.73 -5.35 -12.04
C PRO A 260 -16.67 -4.26 -12.24
N LEU A 261 -17.07 -3.16 -12.88
CA LEU A 261 -16.20 -2.01 -13.08
C LEU A 261 -16.06 -1.22 -11.77
N ALA A 262 -14.85 -0.83 -11.43
CA ALA A 262 -14.59 0.03 -10.29
C ALA A 262 -15.20 1.42 -10.52
N ALA A 263 -14.98 2.01 -11.68
CA ALA A 263 -15.54 3.30 -12.07
C ALA A 263 -16.91 3.16 -12.78
N HIS A 264 -17.82 2.35 -12.21
CA HIS A 264 -19.13 2.05 -12.79
C HIS A 264 -20.00 3.30 -13.06
N ASN A 265 -19.83 4.36 -12.27
CA ASN A 265 -20.49 5.65 -12.47
C ASN A 265 -20.04 6.38 -13.77
N ARG A 266 -18.95 5.93 -14.39
CA ARG A 266 -18.40 6.45 -15.66
C ARG A 266 -18.33 5.36 -16.73
N GLU A 267 -19.22 4.39 -16.71
CA GLU A 267 -19.20 3.24 -17.64
C GLU A 267 -19.22 3.66 -19.11
N TYR A 268 -19.99 4.69 -19.46
CA TYR A 268 -20.02 5.23 -20.83
C TYR A 268 -18.62 5.69 -21.27
N ASP A 269 -17.95 6.48 -20.42
CA ASP A 269 -16.61 7.00 -20.73
C ASP A 269 -15.56 5.89 -20.79
N LEU A 270 -15.66 4.90 -19.90
CA LEU A 270 -14.79 3.71 -19.94
C LEU A 270 -14.93 2.97 -21.26
N ARG A 271 -16.15 2.78 -21.76
CA ARG A 271 -16.40 2.15 -23.05
C ARG A 271 -15.85 2.97 -24.22
N GLU A 272 -15.95 4.31 -24.16
CA GLU A 272 -15.34 5.18 -25.18
C GLU A 272 -13.80 5.11 -25.16
N ILE A 273 -13.18 5.12 -23.98
CA ILE A 273 -11.73 4.97 -23.82
C ILE A 273 -11.29 3.60 -24.34
N SER A 274 -12.05 2.55 -24.03
CA SER A 274 -11.72 1.15 -24.41
C SER A 274 -11.70 0.92 -25.91
N LYS A 275 -12.44 1.69 -26.71
CA LYS A 275 -12.45 1.55 -28.19
C LYS A 275 -11.07 1.75 -28.82
N GLY A 276 -10.13 2.39 -28.14
CA GLY A 276 -8.78 2.62 -28.60
C GLY A 276 -7.77 1.56 -28.17
N PHE A 277 -8.17 0.56 -27.38
CA PHE A 277 -7.25 -0.43 -26.81
C PHE A 277 -7.57 -1.85 -27.26
N SER A 278 -6.51 -2.63 -27.52
CA SER A 278 -6.54 -4.08 -27.47
C SER A 278 -6.22 -4.56 -26.02
N PRO A 279 -6.43 -5.85 -25.68
CA PRO A 279 -5.97 -6.38 -24.40
C PRO A 279 -4.47 -6.18 -24.16
N GLY A 280 -3.64 -6.38 -25.20
CA GLY A 280 -2.20 -6.14 -25.13
C GLY A 280 -1.86 -4.67 -24.91
N GLY A 281 -2.55 -3.76 -25.59
CA GLY A 281 -2.40 -2.32 -25.41
C GLY A 281 -2.76 -1.86 -24.00
N ALA A 282 -3.88 -2.34 -23.43
CA ALA A 282 -4.27 -2.01 -22.06
C ALA A 282 -3.24 -2.51 -21.04
N ALA A 283 -2.66 -3.72 -21.24
CA ALA A 283 -1.58 -4.23 -20.41
C ALA A 283 -0.32 -3.33 -20.47
N MET A 284 0.06 -2.88 -21.66
CA MET A 284 1.21 -1.99 -21.84
C MET A 284 0.97 -0.63 -21.19
N ALA A 285 -0.24 -0.06 -21.27
CA ALA A 285 -0.60 1.17 -20.59
C ALA A 285 -0.48 1.02 -19.07
N LEU A 286 -0.91 -0.10 -18.48
CA LEU A 286 -0.72 -0.39 -17.05
C LEU A 286 0.76 -0.52 -16.66
N LEU A 287 1.57 -1.16 -17.51
CA LEU A 287 3.03 -1.27 -17.26
C LEU A 287 3.71 0.10 -17.29
N SER A 288 3.24 1.05 -18.12
CA SER A 288 3.78 2.41 -18.14
C SER A 288 3.60 3.15 -16.82
N LEU A 289 2.50 2.90 -16.08
CA LEU A 289 2.28 3.48 -14.75
C LEU A 289 3.31 2.97 -13.72
N ASN A 290 3.68 1.69 -13.79
CA ASN A 290 4.74 1.14 -12.93
C ASN A 290 6.11 1.75 -13.23
N LYS A 291 6.40 2.05 -14.50
CA LYS A 291 7.59 2.80 -14.89
C LYS A 291 7.55 4.21 -14.34
N ALA A 292 6.43 4.90 -14.44
CA ALA A 292 6.23 6.24 -13.90
C ALA A 292 6.46 6.31 -12.38
N ARG A 293 5.95 5.32 -11.62
CA ARG A 293 6.21 5.23 -10.18
C ARG A 293 7.71 5.08 -9.86
N ARG A 294 8.45 4.29 -10.65
CA ARG A 294 9.91 4.18 -10.50
C ARG A 294 10.62 5.49 -10.84
N MET A 295 10.18 6.20 -11.89
CA MET A 295 10.72 7.52 -12.24
C MET A 295 10.48 8.54 -11.12
N LEU A 296 9.30 8.53 -10.50
CA LEU A 296 8.97 9.37 -9.35
C LEU A 296 9.90 9.09 -8.16
N ALA A 297 10.14 7.82 -7.87
CA ALA A 297 11.08 7.41 -6.82
C ALA A 297 12.55 7.79 -7.14
N SER A 298 12.89 7.98 -8.42
CA SER A 298 14.22 8.39 -8.91
C SER A 298 14.36 9.91 -9.11
N TYR A 299 13.45 10.71 -8.53
CA TYR A 299 13.47 12.18 -8.59
C TYR A 299 13.37 12.78 -9.98
N VAL A 300 12.78 12.09 -10.93
CA VAL A 300 12.47 12.67 -12.25
C VAL A 300 11.39 13.75 -12.09
N SER A 301 11.47 14.82 -12.90
CA SER A 301 10.48 15.91 -12.84
C SER A 301 9.06 15.42 -13.15
N ALA A 302 8.07 15.97 -12.46
CA ALA A 302 6.65 15.60 -12.65
C ALA A 302 6.20 15.81 -14.10
N ALA A 303 6.64 16.89 -14.76
CA ALA A 303 6.36 17.14 -16.18
C ALA A 303 6.93 16.05 -17.09
N GLY A 304 8.19 15.64 -16.87
CA GLY A 304 8.82 14.57 -17.67
C GLY A 304 8.12 13.21 -17.46
N ILE A 305 7.62 12.95 -16.26
CA ILE A 305 6.80 11.75 -15.97
C ILE A 305 5.47 11.84 -16.71
N ALA A 306 4.79 12.99 -16.67
CA ALA A 306 3.53 13.23 -17.36
C ALA A 306 3.65 13.04 -18.87
N ASP A 307 4.67 13.64 -19.50
CA ASP A 307 4.96 13.46 -20.93
C ASP A 307 5.15 11.98 -21.27
N THR A 308 5.97 11.27 -20.47
CA THR A 308 6.25 9.85 -20.68
C THR A 308 4.99 9.00 -20.57
N ILE A 309 4.17 9.19 -19.53
CA ILE A 309 2.93 8.43 -19.33
C ILE A 309 1.95 8.64 -20.48
N LEU A 310 1.67 9.90 -20.83
CA LEU A 310 0.72 10.22 -21.88
C LEU A 310 1.18 9.68 -23.22
N PHE A 311 2.48 9.79 -23.52
CA PHE A 311 3.05 9.23 -24.74
C PHE A 311 2.91 7.71 -24.78
N GLU A 312 3.29 7.01 -23.70
CA GLU A 312 3.23 5.53 -23.64
C GLU A 312 1.79 5.02 -23.68
N ILE A 313 0.83 5.70 -23.04
CA ILE A 313 -0.60 5.35 -23.14
C ILE A 313 -1.11 5.52 -24.57
N LEU A 314 -0.73 6.60 -25.27
CA LEU A 314 -1.09 6.80 -26.66
C LEU A 314 -0.43 5.72 -27.56
N GLU A 315 0.85 5.44 -27.36
CA GLU A 315 1.56 4.41 -28.10
C GLU A 315 0.90 3.03 -27.91
N ALA A 316 0.46 2.71 -26.70
CA ALA A 316 -0.24 1.49 -26.36
C ALA A 316 -1.56 1.33 -27.15
N LYS A 317 -2.26 2.43 -27.43
CA LYS A 317 -3.47 2.43 -28.28
C LYS A 317 -3.18 2.08 -29.74
N TYR A 318 -2.03 2.47 -30.27
CA TYR A 318 -1.77 2.37 -31.72
C TYR A 318 -0.82 1.23 -32.11
N LYS A 319 0.13 0.86 -31.28
CA LYS A 319 1.12 -0.19 -31.60
C LYS A 319 0.67 -1.61 -31.28
N TRP A 320 -0.29 -1.78 -30.40
CA TRP A 320 -0.69 -3.09 -29.88
C TRP A 320 -2.13 -3.45 -30.25
N GLN A 321 -2.56 -3.01 -31.44
CA GLN A 321 -3.87 -3.35 -32.00
C GLN A 321 -3.93 -4.80 -32.48
#